data_d1889e434c27976b83f7dd713aafc354
#
_entry.id   d1889e434c27976b83f7dd713aafc354
#
_cell.length_a   1.000
_cell.length_b   1.000
_cell.length_c   1.000
_cell.angle_alpha   90.00
_cell.angle_beta   90.00
_cell.angle_gamma   90.00
#
_symmetry.space_group_name_H-M   'P 1'
#
loop_
_entity.id
_entity.type
_entity.pdbx_description
1 polymer ?
#
loop_
_entity_poly.entity_id
_entity_poly.type
_entity_poly.pdbx_seq_one_letter_code
_entity_poly.pdbx_strand_id
1 'polypeptide(L)'
;MKILTACPICKSEQIGPYAMKFQKGFPHNSRTICKSCGIVFANPVADEQELNAFYKNYYDKGNFGNLQYKQKTISQFENIQKATIQELLKLDRNVNYYTGEGNYLDVGFGLGFHLYIAQKLGYHVYGTELDKDCIDFVQPYILAAQLYNGDLLSAKYENNQFDIINICHVIEHLIDPNSYLLELNRIVKNEGLIIVSTPNIGALAYQLFRAVNFLSFKIPLIVDGLEHTVIFNQKNLRTVIENHGFAIVDQYTESVNDSFSNIWKSNLSLRKKVVRYCQTFVKINQVIVAKKISAKL
;
A
#
# COMPACT_ATOMS: atom_id res chain seq x y z
N MET A 1 -9.72 1.58 20.70
CA MET A 1 -8.27 1.27 20.63
C MET A 1 -7.89 0.08 21.49
N LYS A 2 -7.02 -0.81 21.01
CA LYS A 2 -6.56 -2.03 21.69
C LYS A 2 -5.06 -1.95 21.97
N ILE A 3 -4.65 -2.23 23.22
CA ILE A 3 -3.24 -2.35 23.58
C ILE A 3 -2.78 -3.76 23.21
N LEU A 4 -1.67 -3.84 22.48
CA LEU A 4 -1.03 -5.09 22.10
C LEU A 4 0.08 -5.44 23.10
N THR A 5 0.09 -6.67 23.60
CA THR A 5 1.12 -7.21 24.49
C THR A 5 2.21 -7.99 23.73
N ALA A 6 1.96 -8.28 22.44
CA ALA A 6 2.88 -9.00 21.55
C ALA A 6 2.90 -8.37 20.16
N CYS A 7 3.95 -8.65 19.41
CA CYS A 7 4.09 -8.24 18.01
C CYS A 7 2.97 -8.82 17.14
N PRO A 8 2.27 -8.02 16.31
CA PRO A 8 1.20 -8.52 15.45
C PRO A 8 1.71 -9.52 14.40
N ILE A 9 2.98 -9.46 14.03
CA ILE A 9 3.58 -10.34 13.00
C ILE A 9 4.16 -11.61 13.60
N CYS A 10 5.24 -11.51 14.41
CA CYS A 10 5.97 -12.69 14.89
C CYS A 10 5.49 -13.19 16.26
N LYS A 11 4.46 -12.57 16.84
CA LYS A 11 3.85 -12.90 18.15
C LYS A 11 4.80 -12.82 19.35
N SER A 12 6.02 -12.31 19.17
CA SER A 12 6.97 -12.10 20.28
C SER A 12 6.49 -11.05 21.25
N GLU A 13 6.62 -11.32 22.55
CA GLU A 13 6.34 -10.36 23.64
C GLU A 13 7.52 -9.39 23.88
N GLN A 14 8.65 -9.58 23.19
CA GLN A 14 9.80 -8.69 23.29
C GLN A 14 9.54 -7.39 22.52
N ILE A 15 8.66 -6.57 23.04
CA ILE A 15 8.28 -5.29 22.48
C ILE A 15 8.76 -4.15 23.37
N GLY A 16 8.97 -2.97 22.76
CA GLY A 16 9.41 -1.78 23.51
C GLY A 16 9.06 -0.50 22.75
N PRO A 17 9.18 0.66 23.42
CA PRO A 17 8.83 1.92 22.81
C PRO A 17 9.73 2.23 21.61
N TYR A 18 9.12 2.76 20.55
CA TYR A 18 9.83 3.28 19.38
C TYR A 18 9.75 4.80 19.40
N ALA A 19 10.90 5.46 19.55
CA ALA A 19 10.98 6.91 19.66
C ALA A 19 10.63 7.59 18.32
N MET A 20 9.36 7.90 18.15
CA MET A 20 8.86 8.82 17.12
C MET A 20 8.09 9.93 17.82
N LYS A 21 8.34 11.20 17.48
CA LYS A 21 7.51 12.31 17.93
C LYS A 21 6.27 12.40 17.06
N PHE A 22 5.10 12.47 17.71
CA PHE A 22 3.78 12.41 17.09
C PHE A 22 3.41 13.63 16.27
N GLN A 23 2.54 13.41 15.29
CA GLN A 23 1.77 14.48 14.67
C GLN A 23 0.73 15.06 15.63
N LYS A 24 0.56 16.37 15.55
CA LYS A 24 -0.51 17.11 16.20
C LYS A 24 -1.85 16.60 15.64
N GLY A 25 -2.67 15.99 16.46
CA GLY A 25 -3.99 15.44 16.07
C GLY A 25 -4.17 13.95 16.33
N PHE A 26 -3.09 13.21 16.61
CA PHE A 26 -3.14 11.78 16.98
C PHE A 26 -2.37 11.52 18.27
N PRO A 27 -2.81 12.09 19.42
CA PRO A 27 -2.07 12.04 20.68
C PRO A 27 -1.91 10.62 21.26
N HIS A 28 -2.72 9.67 20.79
CA HIS A 28 -2.73 8.29 21.27
C HIS A 28 -1.97 7.30 20.36
N ASN A 29 -1.42 7.77 19.26
CA ASN A 29 -0.74 6.92 18.29
C ASN A 29 0.74 6.73 18.65
N SER A 30 1.02 5.98 19.72
CA SER A 30 2.38 5.61 20.05
C SER A 30 2.87 4.48 19.16
N ARG A 31 4.19 4.48 18.90
CA ARG A 31 4.83 3.42 18.12
C ARG A 31 5.63 2.50 19.04
N THR A 32 5.51 1.23 18.76
CA THR A 32 6.21 0.16 19.45
C THR A 32 7.06 -0.60 18.44
N ILE A 33 8.26 -1.01 18.85
CA ILE A 33 9.13 -1.86 18.04
C ILE A 33 9.19 -3.27 18.64
N CYS A 34 9.07 -4.27 17.78
CA CYS A 34 9.40 -5.64 18.13
C CYS A 34 10.92 -5.82 18.11
N LYS A 35 11.52 -6.24 19.23
CA LYS A 35 12.96 -6.48 19.33
C LYS A 35 13.41 -7.76 18.62
N SER A 36 12.47 -8.68 18.37
CA SER A 36 12.75 -9.96 17.68
C SER A 36 12.78 -9.81 16.15
N CYS A 37 11.79 -9.15 15.54
CA CYS A 37 11.70 -9.04 14.08
C CYS A 37 11.92 -7.62 13.54
N GLY A 38 12.08 -6.62 14.41
CA GLY A 38 12.35 -5.23 14.02
C GLY A 38 11.16 -4.48 13.42
N ILE A 39 9.96 -5.05 13.42
CA ILE A 39 8.76 -4.39 12.92
C ILE A 39 8.32 -3.30 13.90
N VAL A 40 7.94 -2.15 13.34
CA VAL A 40 7.35 -1.04 14.08
C VAL A 40 5.83 -1.06 13.86
N PHE A 41 5.06 -0.88 14.92
CA PHE A 41 3.60 -0.93 14.85
C PHE A 41 2.95 0.06 15.81
N ALA A 42 1.69 0.40 15.54
CA ALA A 42 0.89 1.24 16.42
C ALA A 42 0.57 0.47 17.70
N ASN A 43 0.73 1.13 18.87
CA ASN A 43 0.32 0.56 20.14
C ASN A 43 0.00 1.69 21.15
N PRO A 44 -1.28 1.92 21.45
CA PRO A 44 -2.43 1.12 21.07
C PRO A 44 -2.74 1.16 19.56
N VAL A 45 -3.29 0.08 19.03
CA VAL A 45 -3.80 0.01 17.65
C VAL A 45 -5.28 0.42 17.62
N ALA A 46 -5.70 1.11 16.56
CA ALA A 46 -7.10 1.39 16.33
C ALA A 46 -7.89 0.09 16.17
N ASP A 47 -9.09 0.04 16.74
CA ASP A 47 -9.99 -1.09 16.51
C ASP A 47 -10.72 -0.94 15.17
N GLU A 48 -11.44 -1.99 14.78
CA GLU A 48 -12.14 -2.05 13.50
C GLU A 48 -13.18 -0.93 13.35
N GLN A 49 -13.88 -0.56 14.43
CA GLN A 49 -14.88 0.52 14.40
C GLN A 49 -14.21 1.88 14.17
N GLU A 50 -13.08 2.13 14.83
CA GLU A 50 -12.31 3.36 14.66
C GLU A 50 -11.71 3.47 13.26
N LEU A 51 -11.20 2.37 12.69
CA LEU A 51 -10.69 2.34 11.33
C LEU A 51 -11.82 2.53 10.30
N ASN A 52 -12.95 1.85 10.47
CA ASN A 52 -14.10 2.00 9.58
C ASN A 52 -14.64 3.45 9.60
N ALA A 53 -14.71 4.07 10.78
CA ALA A 53 -15.08 5.49 10.91
C ALA A 53 -14.05 6.42 10.24
N PHE A 54 -12.77 6.08 10.32
CA PHE A 54 -11.71 6.81 9.66
C PHE A 54 -11.85 6.71 8.14
N TYR A 55 -11.98 5.50 7.58
CA TYR A 55 -12.06 5.28 6.12
C TYR A 55 -13.34 5.87 5.53
N LYS A 56 -14.49 5.77 6.21
CA LYS A 56 -15.74 6.38 5.78
C LYS A 56 -15.63 7.89 5.53
N ASN A 57 -14.72 8.55 6.24
CA ASN A 57 -14.48 10.00 6.11
C ASN A 57 -13.19 10.34 5.32
N TYR A 58 -12.37 9.34 4.99
CA TYR A 58 -11.05 9.56 4.42
C TYR A 58 -11.13 10.12 3.00
N TYR A 59 -12.06 9.61 2.22
CA TYR A 59 -12.33 10.04 0.86
C TYR A 59 -13.12 11.34 0.82
N ASP A 60 -14.09 11.54 1.72
CA ASP A 60 -14.91 12.76 1.79
C ASP A 60 -14.12 14.01 2.20
N LYS A 61 -13.09 13.88 3.01
CA LYS A 61 -12.30 15.01 3.56
C LYS A 61 -11.17 15.50 2.68
N GLY A 62 -11.12 15.13 1.41
CA GLY A 62 -10.30 15.80 0.41
C GLY A 62 -8.95 15.16 0.12
N ASN A 63 -8.74 13.89 0.49
CA ASN A 63 -7.51 13.20 0.09
C ASN A 63 -7.65 12.54 -1.29
N PHE A 64 -8.62 11.68 -1.56
CA PHE A 64 -8.81 11.03 -2.86
C PHE A 64 -10.21 11.21 -3.47
N GLY A 65 -11.25 11.48 -2.69
CA GLY A 65 -12.64 11.63 -3.14
C GLY A 65 -12.97 12.97 -3.77
N ASN A 66 -12.03 13.90 -3.76
CA ASN A 66 -12.27 15.22 -4.33
C ASN A 66 -12.31 15.13 -5.87
N LEU A 67 -13.18 15.92 -6.48
CA LEU A 67 -13.41 16.00 -7.92
C LEU A 67 -12.10 16.15 -8.73
N GLN A 68 -11.12 16.86 -8.21
CA GLN A 68 -9.83 17.08 -8.86
C GLN A 68 -9.00 15.78 -8.96
N TYR A 69 -9.04 14.90 -7.96
CA TYR A 69 -8.37 13.59 -8.04
C TYR A 69 -9.06 12.66 -9.02
N LYS A 70 -10.39 12.61 -9.00
CA LYS A 70 -11.17 11.83 -9.96
C LYS A 70 -10.91 12.30 -11.40
N GLN A 71 -10.88 13.60 -11.67
CA GLN A 71 -10.53 14.14 -12.99
C GLN A 71 -9.10 13.80 -13.42
N LYS A 72 -8.12 13.87 -12.48
CA LYS A 72 -6.75 13.45 -12.75
C LYS A 72 -6.68 11.97 -13.13
N THR A 73 -7.42 11.12 -12.43
CA THR A 73 -7.47 9.67 -12.70
C THR A 73 -8.08 9.38 -14.06
N ILE A 74 -9.15 10.07 -14.47
CA ILE A 74 -9.73 9.94 -15.82
C ILE A 74 -8.68 10.28 -16.87
N SER A 75 -7.97 11.39 -16.71
CA SER A 75 -6.88 11.76 -17.64
C SER A 75 -5.74 10.73 -17.66
N GLN A 76 -5.45 10.08 -16.52
CA GLN A 76 -4.51 8.97 -16.48
C GLN A 76 -5.02 7.75 -17.26
N PHE A 77 -6.29 7.38 -17.14
CA PHE A 77 -6.90 6.29 -17.92
C PHE A 77 -6.83 6.55 -19.42
N GLU A 78 -7.14 7.78 -19.87
CA GLU A 78 -7.01 8.17 -21.26
C GLU A 78 -5.57 8.05 -21.80
N ASN A 79 -4.59 8.44 -20.97
CA ASN A 79 -3.17 8.30 -21.29
C ASN A 79 -2.74 6.82 -21.35
N ILE A 80 -3.15 6.02 -20.36
CA ILE A 80 -2.89 4.57 -20.31
C ILE A 80 -3.49 3.90 -21.55
N GLN A 81 -4.71 4.28 -21.95
CA GLN A 81 -5.38 3.69 -23.12
C GLN A 81 -4.56 3.86 -24.41
N LYS A 82 -3.88 4.98 -24.55
CA LYS A 82 -3.05 5.30 -25.74
C LYS A 82 -1.59 4.84 -25.60
N ALA A 83 -1.16 4.54 -24.40
CA ALA A 83 0.23 4.23 -24.11
C ALA A 83 0.70 2.91 -24.73
N THR A 84 1.93 2.90 -25.22
CA THR A 84 2.69 1.69 -25.56
C THR A 84 3.13 0.95 -24.29
N ILE A 85 3.56 -0.32 -24.42
CA ILE A 85 4.13 -1.08 -23.29
C ILE A 85 5.33 -0.35 -22.67
N GLN A 86 6.20 0.25 -23.50
CA GLN A 86 7.35 1.01 -23.00
C GLN A 86 6.96 2.25 -22.20
N GLU A 87 5.87 2.90 -22.56
CA GLU A 87 5.32 4.03 -21.79
C GLU A 87 4.66 3.56 -20.50
N LEU A 88 3.95 2.42 -20.51
CA LEU A 88 3.41 1.80 -19.30
C LEU A 88 4.52 1.41 -18.33
N LEU A 89 5.64 0.87 -18.80
CA LEU A 89 6.81 0.55 -17.97
C LEU A 89 7.42 1.78 -17.27
N LYS A 90 7.30 2.96 -17.88
CA LYS A 90 7.73 4.22 -17.22
C LYS A 90 6.73 4.68 -16.15
N LEU A 91 5.47 4.31 -16.26
CA LEU A 91 4.42 4.62 -15.30
C LEU A 91 4.43 3.64 -14.13
N ASP A 92 4.60 2.35 -14.43
CA ASP A 92 4.63 1.26 -13.46
C ASP A 92 5.66 0.20 -13.88
N ARG A 93 6.75 0.11 -13.11
CA ARG A 93 7.82 -0.86 -13.35
C ARG A 93 7.31 -2.31 -13.27
N ASN A 94 6.23 -2.57 -12.53
CA ASN A 94 5.66 -3.90 -12.37
C ASN A 94 5.10 -4.48 -13.68
N VAL A 95 4.82 -3.64 -14.67
CA VAL A 95 4.42 -4.08 -16.03
C VAL A 95 5.41 -5.09 -16.63
N ASN A 96 6.69 -5.09 -16.22
CA ASN A 96 7.66 -6.12 -16.62
C ASN A 96 7.25 -7.54 -16.21
N TYR A 97 6.41 -7.71 -15.22
CA TYR A 97 5.98 -9.00 -14.72
C TYR A 97 4.62 -9.42 -15.29
N TYR A 98 3.98 -8.57 -16.09
CA TYR A 98 2.66 -8.82 -16.64
C TYR A 98 2.78 -9.56 -18.00
N THR A 99 2.26 -10.78 -18.03
CA THR A 99 2.23 -11.60 -19.27
C THR A 99 1.08 -11.22 -20.21
N GLY A 100 0.08 -10.49 -19.69
CA GLY A 100 -1.12 -10.09 -20.43
C GLY A 100 -2.20 -11.18 -20.49
N GLU A 101 -2.05 -12.27 -19.75
CA GLU A 101 -2.99 -13.38 -19.71
C GLU A 101 -3.31 -13.82 -18.28
N GLY A 102 -4.54 -14.29 -18.06
CA GLY A 102 -4.97 -14.83 -16.78
C GLY A 102 -5.76 -13.86 -15.92
N ASN A 103 -5.81 -14.16 -14.63
CA ASN A 103 -6.58 -13.40 -13.63
C ASN A 103 -5.65 -12.49 -12.81
N TYR A 104 -6.00 -11.22 -12.76
CA TYR A 104 -5.31 -10.19 -11.97
C TYR A 104 -6.24 -9.69 -10.87
N LEU A 105 -5.75 -9.65 -9.64
CA LEU A 105 -6.46 -9.08 -8.49
C LEU A 105 -5.72 -7.83 -7.98
N ASP A 106 -6.47 -6.76 -7.75
CA ASP A 106 -5.98 -5.57 -7.03
C ASP A 106 -6.70 -5.44 -5.69
N VAL A 107 -5.96 -5.59 -4.61
CA VAL A 107 -6.48 -5.52 -3.24
C VAL A 107 -6.40 -4.07 -2.75
N GLY A 108 -7.55 -3.46 -2.44
CA GLY A 108 -7.64 -2.05 -2.08
C GLY A 108 -7.33 -1.15 -3.27
N PHE A 109 -8.01 -1.36 -4.38
CA PHE A 109 -7.67 -0.75 -5.68
C PHE A 109 -7.87 0.78 -5.74
N GLY A 110 -8.55 1.41 -4.77
CA GLY A 110 -8.81 2.84 -4.74
C GLY A 110 -9.46 3.36 -6.02
N LEU A 111 -8.80 4.26 -6.73
CA LEU A 111 -9.30 4.79 -8.02
C LEU A 111 -8.91 3.95 -9.24
N GLY A 112 -8.45 2.70 -9.06
CA GLY A 112 -8.34 1.69 -10.11
C GLY A 112 -7.17 1.85 -11.09
N PHE A 113 -6.10 2.56 -10.72
CA PHE A 113 -4.95 2.78 -11.61
C PHE A 113 -4.31 1.47 -12.12
N HIS A 114 -4.00 0.56 -11.21
CA HIS A 114 -3.39 -0.73 -11.57
C HIS A 114 -4.38 -1.68 -12.24
N LEU A 115 -5.67 -1.66 -11.84
CA LEU A 115 -6.73 -2.41 -12.53
C LEU A 115 -6.83 -2.00 -14.01
N TYR A 116 -6.76 -0.69 -14.28
CA TYR A 116 -6.86 -0.18 -15.64
C TYR A 116 -5.66 -0.59 -16.51
N ILE A 117 -4.45 -0.59 -15.93
CA ILE A 117 -3.24 -1.11 -16.61
C ILE A 117 -3.41 -2.61 -16.92
N ALA A 118 -3.80 -3.40 -15.93
CA ALA A 118 -3.97 -4.84 -16.09
C ALA A 118 -5.03 -5.18 -17.15
N GLN A 119 -6.18 -4.49 -17.13
CA GLN A 119 -7.21 -4.64 -18.17
C GLN A 119 -6.68 -4.32 -19.56
N LYS A 120 -5.97 -3.19 -19.71
CA LYS A 120 -5.36 -2.81 -20.99
C LYS A 120 -4.38 -3.87 -21.50
N LEU A 121 -3.70 -4.55 -20.61
CA LEU A 121 -2.76 -5.62 -20.95
C LEU A 121 -3.43 -6.98 -21.21
N GLY A 122 -4.76 -7.08 -21.09
CA GLY A 122 -5.53 -8.27 -21.47
C GLY A 122 -5.92 -9.19 -20.31
N TYR A 123 -5.68 -8.81 -19.06
CA TYR A 123 -6.10 -9.61 -17.90
C TYR A 123 -7.60 -9.58 -17.66
N HIS A 124 -8.13 -10.68 -17.14
CA HIS A 124 -9.41 -10.68 -16.42
C HIS A 124 -9.18 -10.05 -15.04
N VAL A 125 -9.75 -8.88 -14.81
CA VAL A 125 -9.46 -8.08 -13.63
C VAL A 125 -10.50 -8.24 -12.54
N TYR A 126 -10.00 -8.39 -11.32
CA TYR A 126 -10.74 -8.49 -10.07
C TYR A 126 -10.22 -7.43 -9.12
N GLY A 127 -11.08 -6.92 -8.25
CA GLY A 127 -10.67 -5.92 -7.25
C GLY A 127 -11.48 -6.03 -5.97
N THR A 128 -10.84 -5.74 -4.84
CA THR A 128 -11.53 -5.51 -3.56
C THR A 128 -11.31 -4.08 -3.11
N GLU A 129 -12.35 -3.43 -2.61
CA GLU A 129 -12.29 -2.07 -2.10
C GLU A 129 -13.37 -1.87 -1.04
N LEU A 130 -13.01 -1.20 0.07
CA LEU A 130 -13.93 -0.90 1.17
C LEU A 130 -14.85 0.27 0.83
N ASP A 131 -14.33 1.24 0.07
CA ASP A 131 -15.07 2.44 -0.30
C ASP A 131 -15.92 2.20 -1.55
N LYS A 132 -17.24 2.21 -1.35
CA LYS A 132 -18.20 2.06 -2.45
C LYS A 132 -18.07 3.17 -3.49
N ASP A 133 -17.73 4.40 -3.11
CA ASP A 133 -17.59 5.52 -4.05
C ASP A 133 -16.42 5.32 -5.02
N CYS A 134 -15.37 4.61 -4.60
CA CYS A 134 -14.28 4.19 -5.48
C CYS A 134 -14.74 3.13 -6.47
N ILE A 135 -15.54 2.16 -6.04
CA ILE A 135 -16.13 1.13 -6.91
C ILE A 135 -17.02 1.78 -7.97
N ASP A 136 -17.96 2.62 -7.53
CA ASP A 136 -18.90 3.31 -8.42
C ASP A 136 -18.18 4.24 -9.41
N PHE A 137 -17.05 4.83 -9.00
CA PHE A 137 -16.20 5.63 -9.88
C PHE A 137 -15.48 4.78 -10.94
N VAL A 138 -14.93 3.63 -10.57
CA VAL A 138 -14.09 2.78 -11.45
C VAL A 138 -14.94 1.96 -12.42
N GLN A 139 -16.12 1.50 -12.00
CA GLN A 139 -16.98 0.59 -12.75
C GLN A 139 -17.24 1.00 -14.22
N PRO A 140 -17.50 2.29 -14.57
CA PRO A 140 -17.72 2.70 -15.96
C PRO A 140 -16.49 2.60 -16.85
N TYR A 141 -15.28 2.56 -16.29
CA TYR A 141 -14.02 2.53 -17.04
C TYR A 141 -13.46 1.12 -17.20
N ILE A 142 -13.86 0.18 -16.33
CA ILE A 142 -13.36 -1.19 -16.30
C ILE A 142 -14.56 -2.14 -16.42
N LEU A 143 -15.15 -2.22 -17.62
CA LEU A 143 -16.45 -2.83 -17.87
C LEU A 143 -16.55 -4.32 -17.53
N ALA A 144 -15.47 -5.09 -17.65
CA ALA A 144 -15.43 -6.53 -17.41
C ALA A 144 -14.87 -6.89 -16.01
N ALA A 145 -14.63 -5.90 -15.14
CA ALA A 145 -14.06 -6.15 -13.82
C ALA A 145 -15.06 -6.80 -12.87
N GLN A 146 -14.58 -7.77 -12.09
CA GLN A 146 -15.31 -8.31 -10.95
C GLN A 146 -14.86 -7.58 -9.68
N LEU A 147 -15.60 -6.55 -9.29
CA LEU A 147 -15.31 -5.69 -8.15
C LEU A 147 -16.14 -6.12 -6.94
N TYR A 148 -15.46 -6.31 -5.82
CA TYR A 148 -16.06 -6.68 -4.54
C TYR A 148 -15.99 -5.52 -3.55
N ASN A 149 -17.14 -5.14 -2.99
CA ASN A 149 -17.18 -4.13 -1.93
C ASN A 149 -16.96 -4.79 -0.57
N GLY A 150 -15.75 -4.77 -0.10
CA GLY A 150 -15.33 -5.40 1.14
C GLY A 150 -13.83 -5.67 1.17
N ASP A 151 -13.38 -6.31 2.24
CA ASP A 151 -11.99 -6.71 2.39
C ASP A 151 -11.68 -8.04 1.67
N LEU A 152 -10.39 -8.35 1.55
CA LEU A 152 -9.91 -9.56 0.88
C LEU A 152 -10.45 -10.83 1.53
N LEU A 153 -10.51 -10.89 2.87
CA LEU A 153 -10.89 -12.10 3.60
C LEU A 153 -12.37 -12.43 3.44
N SER A 154 -13.20 -11.40 3.24
CA SER A 154 -14.65 -11.55 3.03
C SER A 154 -15.03 -11.85 1.58
N ALA A 155 -14.15 -11.59 0.61
CA ALA A 155 -14.41 -11.82 -0.81
C ALA A 155 -14.51 -13.31 -1.21
N LYS A 156 -13.96 -14.22 -0.39
CA LYS A 156 -14.06 -15.69 -0.52
C LYS A 156 -13.65 -16.21 -1.90
N TYR A 157 -12.53 -15.73 -2.42
CA TYR A 157 -11.96 -16.21 -3.67
C TYR A 157 -11.56 -17.68 -3.60
N GLU A 158 -11.50 -18.34 -4.75
CA GLU A 158 -11.10 -19.76 -4.85
C GLU A 158 -9.58 -19.94 -4.66
N ASN A 159 -9.18 -21.16 -4.31
CA ASN A 159 -7.76 -21.53 -4.23
C ASN A 159 -7.12 -21.43 -5.62
N ASN A 160 -5.90 -20.90 -5.69
CA ASN A 160 -5.12 -20.80 -6.93
C ASN A 160 -5.91 -20.13 -8.09
N GLN A 161 -6.63 -19.07 -7.80
CA GLN A 161 -7.47 -18.36 -8.77
C GLN A 161 -6.67 -17.34 -9.59
N PHE A 162 -5.68 -16.67 -9.00
CA PHE A 162 -5.02 -15.50 -9.57
C PHE A 162 -3.60 -15.79 -10.06
N ASP A 163 -3.27 -15.26 -11.22
CA ASP A 163 -1.91 -15.28 -11.79
C ASP A 163 -1.06 -14.19 -11.15
N ILE A 164 -1.64 -13.01 -10.93
CA ILE A 164 -0.99 -11.89 -10.26
C ILE A 164 -1.96 -11.29 -9.24
N ILE A 165 -1.43 -10.98 -8.04
CA ILE A 165 -2.16 -10.20 -7.03
C ILE A 165 -1.32 -8.97 -6.69
N ASN A 166 -1.90 -7.78 -6.86
CA ASN A 166 -1.34 -6.52 -6.43
C ASN A 166 -1.92 -6.10 -5.08
N ILE A 167 -1.05 -5.66 -4.17
CA ILE A 167 -1.42 -5.08 -2.88
C ILE A 167 -0.57 -3.83 -2.65
N CYS A 168 -1.10 -2.69 -3.06
CA CYS A 168 -0.38 -1.43 -3.08
C CYS A 168 -0.90 -0.49 -2.00
N HIS A 169 -0.05 -0.16 -1.01
CA HIS A 169 -0.42 0.69 0.13
C HIS A 169 -1.64 0.18 0.91
N VAL A 170 -1.68 -1.11 1.20
CA VAL A 170 -2.72 -1.77 1.99
C VAL A 170 -2.12 -2.51 3.19
N ILE A 171 -1.00 -3.22 3.01
CA ILE A 171 -0.44 -4.10 4.05
C ILE A 171 -0.09 -3.35 5.35
N GLU A 172 0.28 -2.07 5.26
CA GLU A 172 0.56 -1.21 6.41
C GLU A 172 -0.68 -0.80 7.19
N HIS A 173 -1.86 -0.94 6.60
CA HIS A 173 -3.14 -0.58 7.21
C HIS A 173 -3.82 -1.76 7.91
N LEU A 174 -3.32 -2.97 7.71
CA LEU A 174 -3.94 -4.19 8.23
C LEU A 174 -3.68 -4.36 9.73
N ILE A 175 -4.71 -4.70 10.49
CA ILE A 175 -4.59 -5.08 11.91
C ILE A 175 -3.90 -6.44 12.04
N ASP A 176 -4.22 -7.37 11.14
CA ASP A 176 -3.59 -8.70 11.05
C ASP A 176 -3.04 -8.97 9.65
N PRO A 177 -1.84 -8.48 9.32
CA PRO A 177 -1.21 -8.75 8.04
C PRO A 177 -0.95 -10.24 7.76
N ASN A 178 -0.79 -11.08 8.81
CA ASN A 178 -0.55 -12.52 8.64
C ASN A 178 -1.73 -13.22 7.99
N SER A 179 -2.97 -12.93 8.44
CA SER A 179 -4.18 -13.51 7.85
C SER A 179 -4.31 -13.14 6.36
N TYR A 180 -3.98 -11.89 6.00
CA TYR A 180 -3.97 -11.48 4.60
C TYR A 180 -2.89 -12.21 3.78
N LEU A 181 -1.68 -12.34 4.30
CA LEU A 181 -0.60 -13.05 3.60
C LEU A 181 -0.90 -14.54 3.42
N LEU A 182 -1.53 -15.19 4.39
CA LEU A 182 -2.03 -16.56 4.26
C LEU A 182 -3.10 -16.67 3.18
N GLU A 183 -4.02 -15.72 3.14
CA GLU A 183 -5.06 -15.67 2.11
C GLU A 183 -4.47 -15.41 0.72
N LEU A 184 -3.53 -14.47 0.58
CA LEU A 184 -2.80 -14.23 -0.67
C LEU A 184 -2.12 -15.52 -1.16
N ASN A 185 -1.47 -16.26 -0.26
CA ASN A 185 -0.84 -17.54 -0.62
C ASN A 185 -1.87 -18.59 -1.05
N ARG A 186 -3.05 -18.63 -0.42
CA ARG A 186 -4.10 -19.57 -0.77
C ARG A 186 -4.67 -19.31 -2.16
N ILE A 187 -4.92 -18.03 -2.50
CA ILE A 187 -5.65 -17.65 -3.72
C ILE A 187 -4.76 -17.42 -4.94
N VAL A 188 -3.46 -17.10 -4.75
CA VAL A 188 -2.52 -17.02 -5.87
C VAL A 188 -2.17 -18.42 -6.38
N LYS A 189 -2.05 -18.58 -7.69
CA LYS A 189 -1.66 -19.83 -8.35
C LYS A 189 -0.25 -20.26 -7.93
N ASN A 190 0.05 -21.55 -8.06
CA ASN A 190 1.43 -22.01 -8.00
C ASN A 190 2.24 -21.28 -9.07
N GLU A 191 3.44 -20.81 -8.71
CA GLU A 191 4.28 -19.98 -9.58
C GLU A 191 3.67 -18.59 -9.92
N GLY A 192 2.47 -18.26 -9.42
CA GLY A 192 1.86 -16.94 -9.53
C GLY A 192 2.58 -15.91 -8.67
N LEU A 193 2.34 -14.64 -8.95
CA LEU A 193 3.06 -13.52 -8.36
C LEU A 193 2.17 -12.73 -7.39
N ILE A 194 2.79 -12.24 -6.32
CA ILE A 194 2.27 -11.13 -5.53
C ILE A 194 3.17 -9.92 -5.69
N ILE A 195 2.59 -8.73 -5.76
CA ILE A 195 3.27 -7.44 -5.83
C ILE A 195 2.84 -6.64 -4.62
N VAL A 196 3.76 -6.37 -3.70
CA VAL A 196 3.48 -5.67 -2.44
C VAL A 196 4.23 -4.36 -2.41
N SER A 197 3.51 -3.25 -2.37
CA SER A 197 4.07 -1.90 -2.21
C SER A 197 3.64 -1.29 -0.89
N THR A 198 4.59 -0.68 -0.15
CA THR A 198 4.33 -0.05 1.15
C THR A 198 5.42 0.98 1.48
N PRO A 199 5.18 1.97 2.36
CA PRO A 199 6.22 2.87 2.83
C PRO A 199 7.39 2.13 3.49
N ASN A 200 8.61 2.64 3.28
CA ASN A 200 9.85 2.09 3.82
C ASN A 200 10.39 2.95 4.96
N ILE A 201 10.17 2.56 6.22
CA ILE A 201 10.70 3.30 7.38
C ILE A 201 12.24 3.31 7.43
N GLY A 202 12.88 2.35 6.75
CA GLY A 202 14.34 2.29 6.62
C GLY A 202 14.93 3.25 5.60
N ALA A 203 14.11 3.97 4.83
CA ALA A 203 14.59 4.95 3.85
C ALA A 203 15.40 6.07 4.53
N LEU A 204 16.53 6.44 3.95
CA LEU A 204 17.44 7.46 4.49
C LEU A 204 16.70 8.77 4.80
N ALA A 205 15.73 9.14 3.97
CA ALA A 205 14.91 10.32 4.19
C ALA A 205 14.13 10.27 5.50
N TYR A 206 13.50 9.14 5.80
CA TYR A 206 12.79 8.99 7.07
C TYR A 206 13.74 9.07 8.26
N GLN A 207 14.94 8.50 8.14
CA GLN A 207 15.94 8.60 9.19
C GLN A 207 16.42 10.03 9.39
N LEU A 208 16.69 10.78 8.31
CA LEU A 208 17.06 12.19 8.37
C LEU A 208 15.93 13.06 8.92
N PHE A 209 14.70 12.89 8.42
CA PHE A 209 13.53 13.62 8.93
C PHE A 209 13.26 13.32 10.40
N ARG A 210 13.47 12.08 10.83
CA ARG A 210 13.36 11.69 12.24
C ARG A 210 14.40 12.38 13.10
N ALA A 211 15.66 12.47 12.65
CA ALA A 211 16.72 13.20 13.35
C ALA A 211 16.40 14.70 13.44
N VAL A 212 15.93 15.31 12.35
CA VAL A 212 15.51 16.72 12.31
C VAL A 212 14.29 16.96 13.21
N ASN A 213 13.31 16.06 13.24
CA ASN A 213 12.14 16.15 14.11
C ASN A 213 12.52 16.05 15.60
N PHE A 214 13.58 15.31 15.92
CA PHE A 214 14.14 15.28 17.28
C PHE A 214 14.57 16.68 17.73
N LEU A 215 15.05 17.52 16.80
CA LEU A 215 15.41 18.92 17.00
C LEU A 215 14.21 19.91 16.97
N SER A 216 12.98 19.44 17.10
CA SER A 216 11.74 20.25 17.19
C SER A 216 11.12 20.79 15.90
N PHE A 217 11.51 20.33 14.72
CA PHE A 217 11.00 20.84 13.43
C PHE A 217 9.64 20.25 12.99
N LYS A 218 9.00 19.36 13.71
CA LYS A 218 7.63 18.81 13.46
C LYS A 218 7.29 18.63 11.96
N ILE A 219 8.16 17.95 11.20
CA ILE A 219 7.90 17.62 9.80
C ILE A 219 7.00 16.38 9.79
N PRO A 220 5.80 16.42 9.15
CA PRO A 220 4.94 15.26 9.06
C PRO A 220 5.60 14.18 8.19
N LEU A 221 5.70 12.96 8.71
CA LEU A 221 6.14 11.79 7.97
C LEU A 221 4.90 11.07 7.42
N ILE A 222 4.99 10.51 6.21
CA ILE A 222 3.88 9.77 5.59
C ILE A 222 3.47 8.56 6.45
N VAL A 223 4.40 8.00 7.22
CA VAL A 223 4.16 6.84 8.10
C VAL A 223 3.46 7.16 9.42
N ASP A 224 3.11 8.41 9.68
CA ASP A 224 2.61 8.86 11.00
C ASP A 224 1.07 8.88 11.09
N GLY A 225 0.34 8.35 10.13
CA GLY A 225 -1.12 8.32 10.15
C GLY A 225 -1.69 7.32 11.17
N LEU A 226 -2.94 7.54 11.61
CA LEU A 226 -3.68 6.60 12.45
C LEU A 226 -3.88 5.27 11.72
N GLU A 227 -4.02 5.35 10.43
CA GLU A 227 -4.25 4.26 9.50
C GLU A 227 -3.06 3.30 9.35
N HIS A 228 -1.83 3.76 9.62
CA HIS A 228 -0.66 2.88 9.51
C HIS A 228 -0.49 2.06 10.79
N THR A 229 -1.06 0.86 10.79
CA THR A 229 -1.02 -0.07 11.94
C THR A 229 0.33 -0.76 12.08
N VAL A 230 0.97 -1.10 10.96
CA VAL A 230 2.28 -1.76 10.90
C VAL A 230 3.17 -1.04 9.90
N ILE A 231 4.45 -0.86 10.22
CA ILE A 231 5.39 -0.14 9.37
C ILE A 231 6.61 -1.02 9.09
N PHE A 232 6.93 -1.18 7.82
CA PHE A 232 7.97 -2.07 7.36
C PHE A 232 9.25 -1.33 6.93
N ASN A 233 10.39 -1.98 7.08
CA ASN A 233 11.60 -1.72 6.32
C ASN A 233 11.82 -2.85 5.30
N GLN A 234 12.80 -2.68 4.39
CA GLN A 234 13.04 -3.66 3.33
C GLN A 234 13.35 -5.07 3.86
N LYS A 235 14.12 -5.17 4.95
CA LYS A 235 14.52 -6.46 5.50
C LYS A 235 13.34 -7.20 6.13
N ASN A 236 12.57 -6.53 6.99
CA ASN A 236 11.48 -7.21 7.69
C ASN A 236 10.28 -7.48 6.78
N LEU A 237 9.98 -6.62 5.79
CA LEU A 237 8.95 -6.93 4.78
C LEU A 237 9.33 -8.19 4.01
N ARG A 238 10.57 -8.29 3.53
CA ARG A 238 11.11 -9.48 2.86
C ARG A 238 10.92 -10.73 3.71
N THR A 239 11.39 -10.70 4.97
CA THR A 239 11.29 -11.84 5.88
C THR A 239 9.83 -12.26 6.12
N VAL A 240 8.92 -11.29 6.25
CA VAL A 240 7.50 -11.58 6.44
C VAL A 240 6.91 -12.27 5.20
N ILE A 241 7.21 -11.80 4.01
CA ILE A 241 6.75 -12.39 2.75
C ILE A 241 7.30 -13.81 2.58
N GLU A 242 8.62 -14.01 2.81
CA GLU A 242 9.27 -15.31 2.72
C GLU A 242 8.68 -16.33 3.71
N ASN A 243 8.39 -15.92 4.94
CA ASN A 243 7.77 -16.77 5.97
C ASN A 243 6.34 -17.21 5.64
N HIS A 244 5.69 -16.57 4.67
CA HIS A 244 4.35 -16.94 4.21
C HIS A 244 4.36 -17.73 2.89
N GLY A 245 5.49 -18.36 2.54
CA GLY A 245 5.59 -19.30 1.41
C GLY A 245 5.81 -18.63 0.05
N PHE A 246 6.47 -17.48 0.04
CA PHE A 246 6.85 -16.80 -1.19
C PHE A 246 8.37 -16.71 -1.35
N ALA A 247 8.85 -16.82 -2.58
CA ALA A 247 10.23 -16.53 -2.96
C ALA A 247 10.31 -15.12 -3.57
N ILE A 248 11.27 -14.31 -3.13
CA ILE A 248 11.44 -12.96 -3.65
C ILE A 248 12.04 -13.02 -5.07
N VAL A 249 11.34 -12.45 -6.03
CA VAL A 249 11.78 -12.30 -7.42
C VAL A 249 12.51 -10.98 -7.60
N ASP A 250 11.95 -9.88 -7.06
CA ASP A 250 12.58 -8.56 -7.11
C ASP A 250 12.22 -7.76 -5.85
N GLN A 251 13.12 -6.86 -5.47
CA GLN A 251 12.89 -5.91 -4.38
C GLN A 251 13.56 -4.59 -4.72
N TYR A 252 12.78 -3.53 -4.80
CA TYR A 252 13.29 -2.21 -5.12
C TYR A 252 12.60 -1.11 -4.31
N THR A 253 13.13 0.09 -4.43
CA THR A 253 12.54 1.29 -3.81
C THR A 253 12.17 2.30 -4.87
N GLU A 254 11.08 3.00 -4.65
CA GLU A 254 10.56 4.02 -5.55
C GLU A 254 10.26 5.33 -4.83
N SER A 255 10.26 6.41 -5.58
CA SER A 255 9.83 7.73 -5.12
C SER A 255 8.34 7.93 -5.36
N VAL A 256 7.75 8.89 -4.66
CA VAL A 256 6.38 9.32 -4.97
C VAL A 256 6.38 9.98 -6.35
N ASN A 257 5.61 9.43 -7.29
CA ASN A 257 5.44 9.98 -8.63
C ASN A 257 4.55 11.23 -8.60
N ASP A 258 5.12 12.37 -8.25
CA ASP A 258 4.41 13.66 -8.32
C ASP A 258 5.24 14.66 -9.14
N SER A 259 4.63 15.27 -10.15
CA SER A 259 5.35 16.24 -10.97
C SER A 259 5.55 17.56 -10.22
N PHE A 260 6.69 18.23 -10.45
CA PHE A 260 6.99 19.55 -9.92
C PHE A 260 5.82 20.53 -10.11
N SER A 261 5.25 20.57 -11.32
CA SER A 261 4.13 21.47 -11.65
C SER A 261 2.89 21.18 -10.79
N ASN A 262 2.57 19.92 -10.50
CA ASN A 262 1.44 19.54 -9.68
C ASN A 262 1.61 19.96 -8.22
N ILE A 263 2.83 19.78 -7.69
CA ILE A 263 3.15 20.18 -6.32
C ILE A 263 3.02 21.70 -6.16
N TRP A 264 3.56 22.49 -7.10
CA TRP A 264 3.56 23.96 -7.01
C TRP A 264 2.21 24.59 -7.31
N LYS A 265 1.36 23.97 -8.14
CA LYS A 265 -0.04 24.39 -8.39
C LYS A 265 -1.00 23.99 -7.27
N SER A 266 -0.61 23.09 -6.36
CA SER A 266 -1.47 22.65 -5.26
C SER A 266 -1.71 23.75 -4.22
N ASN A 267 -2.85 23.71 -3.51
CA ASN A 267 -3.18 24.62 -2.40
C ASN A 267 -2.42 24.34 -1.09
N LEU A 268 -1.32 23.61 -1.17
CA LEU A 268 -0.48 23.32 -0.01
C LEU A 268 0.32 24.54 0.41
N SER A 269 0.59 24.68 1.71
CA SER A 269 1.54 25.69 2.21
C SER A 269 2.93 25.48 1.61
N LEU A 270 3.73 26.55 1.47
CA LEU A 270 5.08 26.51 0.90
C LEU A 270 5.93 25.42 1.53
N ARG A 271 5.90 25.30 2.86
CA ARG A 271 6.60 24.25 3.62
C ARG A 271 6.20 22.85 3.18
N LYS A 272 4.90 22.57 3.02
CA LYS A 272 4.39 21.28 2.54
C LYS A 272 4.79 21.03 1.09
N LYS A 273 4.81 22.05 0.22
CA LYS A 273 5.28 21.95 -1.16
C LYS A 273 6.76 21.55 -1.23
N VAL A 274 7.61 22.20 -0.44
CA VAL A 274 9.05 21.87 -0.37
C VAL A 274 9.26 20.44 0.12
N VAL A 275 8.58 20.02 1.20
CA VAL A 275 8.68 18.64 1.70
C VAL A 275 8.24 17.64 0.64
N ARG A 276 7.12 17.88 -0.04
CA ARG A 276 6.60 16.98 -1.08
C ARG A 276 7.52 16.94 -2.30
N TYR A 277 8.10 18.07 -2.67
CA TYR A 277 9.12 18.13 -3.72
C TYR A 277 10.37 17.31 -3.35
N CYS A 278 10.88 17.46 -2.13
CA CYS A 278 11.99 16.62 -1.66
C CYS A 278 11.62 15.12 -1.69
N GLN A 279 10.38 14.76 -1.37
CA GLN A 279 9.90 13.37 -1.41
C GLN A 279 9.88 12.77 -2.81
N THR A 280 9.77 13.58 -3.88
CA THR A 280 9.85 13.06 -5.27
C THR A 280 11.24 12.57 -5.65
N PHE A 281 12.30 13.06 -4.99
CA PHE A 281 13.69 12.62 -5.22
C PHE A 281 14.10 11.51 -4.27
N VAL A 282 13.31 11.24 -3.24
CA VAL A 282 13.68 10.28 -2.21
C VAL A 282 12.81 9.05 -2.34
N LYS A 283 13.47 7.91 -2.48
CA LYS A 283 12.82 6.61 -2.58
C LYS A 283 12.28 6.18 -1.21
N ILE A 284 11.06 6.63 -0.89
CA ILE A 284 10.41 6.40 0.41
C ILE A 284 9.49 5.19 0.43
N ASN A 285 9.09 4.70 -0.74
CA ASN A 285 8.32 3.47 -0.88
C ASN A 285 9.23 2.30 -1.22
N GLN A 286 8.79 1.11 -0.91
CA GLN A 286 9.43 -0.14 -1.29
C GLN A 286 8.40 -1.04 -1.98
N VAL A 287 8.89 -1.81 -2.93
CA VAL A 287 8.10 -2.80 -3.65
C VAL A 287 8.81 -4.15 -3.56
N ILE A 288 8.04 -5.19 -3.31
CA ILE A 288 8.47 -6.59 -3.42
C ILE A 288 7.60 -7.25 -4.48
N VAL A 289 8.25 -7.91 -5.43
CA VAL A 289 7.62 -8.89 -6.32
C VAL A 289 8.05 -10.27 -5.83
N ALA A 290 7.09 -11.10 -5.49
CA ALA A 290 7.37 -12.42 -4.92
C ALA A 290 6.49 -13.48 -5.57
N LYS A 291 7.04 -14.69 -5.71
CA LYS A 291 6.44 -15.83 -6.37
C LYS A 291 6.03 -16.85 -5.34
N LYS A 292 4.84 -17.42 -5.47
CA LYS A 292 4.42 -18.53 -4.61
C LYS A 292 5.33 -19.74 -4.80
N ILE A 293 5.87 -20.25 -3.70
CA ILE A 293 6.65 -21.49 -3.71
C ILE A 293 5.67 -22.65 -3.75
N SER A 294 5.74 -23.47 -4.80
CA SER A 294 5.02 -24.74 -4.85
C SER A 294 5.47 -25.60 -3.67
N ALA A 295 4.53 -26.10 -2.87
CA ALA A 295 4.87 -27.11 -1.88
C ALA A 295 5.58 -28.28 -2.64
N LYS A 296 6.82 -28.58 -2.28
CA LYS A 296 7.43 -29.81 -2.78
C LYS A 296 6.61 -30.96 -2.19
N LEU A 297 5.91 -31.68 -3.07
CA LEU A 297 5.24 -32.96 -2.76
C LEU A 297 6.24 -33.95 -2.21
#